data_a77d83687cf79c7e02f8a36dd06c3791
#
_entry.id   a77d83687cf79c7e02f8a36dd06c3791
#
_cell.length_a   1.000
_cell.length_b   1.000
_cell.length_c   1.000
_cell.angle_alpha   90.00
_cell.angle_beta   90.00
_cell.angle_gamma   90.00
#
_symmetry.space_group_name_H-M   'P 1'
#
loop_
_entity.id
_entity.type
_entity.pdbx_description
1 polymer ?
#
loop_
_entity_poly.entity_id
_entity_poly.type
_entity_poly.pdbx_seq_one_letter_code
_entity_poly.pdbx_strand_id
1 'polypeptide(L)'
;MKKVWKIVIAILAVLLLLVGISGLMIYRIAYPEVITSGDGEKLVICVGDSITYGQGVMRSRDTDGYPALLASLMGDDWRVANYGLPNRTLQSTGNMPYTAEKYYEESLTQDADVVILMLGSNDSKPDFWDAERYEEEYIAFIRQYQNMESQPMVYIMVPPAIFLETPDSGDCSDEIVRGALAPILARISEETGAGLIDLYALTQEHPEWYADGLHPTKEGNQAIAQKICSAITDK
;
A
#
# COMPACT_ATOMS: atom_id res chain seq x y z
N MET A 1 -20.22 -28.98 45.71
CA MET A 1 -20.29 -27.56 45.30
C MET A 1 -18.92 -26.94 44.97
N LYS A 2 -17.96 -26.88 45.89
CA LYS A 2 -16.62 -26.23 45.66
C LYS A 2 -15.83 -26.77 44.46
N LYS A 3 -15.94 -28.09 44.13
CA LYS A 3 -15.23 -28.72 43.00
C LYS A 3 -15.82 -28.29 41.64
N VAL A 4 -17.15 -28.19 41.55
CA VAL A 4 -17.86 -27.74 40.34
C VAL A 4 -17.50 -26.27 40.02
N TRP A 5 -17.49 -25.40 41.03
CA TRP A 5 -17.10 -23.99 40.85
C TRP A 5 -15.66 -23.85 40.34
N LYS A 6 -14.71 -24.67 40.80
CA LYS A 6 -13.34 -24.61 40.28
C LYS A 6 -13.26 -25.03 38.81
N ILE A 7 -14.06 -26.03 38.41
CA ILE A 7 -14.14 -26.46 37.01
C ILE A 7 -14.76 -25.36 36.15
N VAL A 8 -15.85 -24.72 36.60
CA VAL A 8 -16.49 -23.62 35.87
C VAL A 8 -15.52 -22.43 35.71
N ILE A 9 -14.78 -22.07 36.78
CA ILE A 9 -13.78 -20.98 36.71
C ILE A 9 -12.67 -21.35 35.72
N ALA A 10 -12.19 -22.58 35.74
CA ALA A 10 -11.15 -23.02 34.80
C ALA A 10 -11.63 -22.98 33.34
N ILE A 11 -12.87 -23.42 33.08
CA ILE A 11 -13.46 -23.35 31.72
C ILE A 11 -13.58 -21.88 31.27
N LEU A 12 -14.08 -20.98 32.14
CA LEU A 12 -14.19 -19.55 31.81
C LEU A 12 -12.84 -18.92 31.55
N ALA A 13 -11.81 -19.27 32.32
CA ALA A 13 -10.44 -18.78 32.08
C ALA A 13 -9.88 -19.24 30.72
N VAL A 14 -10.11 -20.50 30.34
CA VAL A 14 -9.71 -21.03 29.03
C VAL A 14 -10.46 -20.32 27.91
N LEU A 15 -11.78 -20.11 28.05
CA LEU A 15 -12.57 -19.38 27.04
C LEU A 15 -12.08 -17.93 26.87
N LEU A 16 -11.80 -17.21 27.96
CA LEU A 16 -11.25 -15.85 27.91
C LEU A 16 -9.87 -15.83 27.23
N LEU A 17 -9.02 -16.82 27.52
CA LEU A 17 -7.71 -16.97 26.87
C LEU A 17 -7.87 -17.19 25.36
N LEU A 18 -8.78 -18.07 24.95
CA LEU A 18 -9.06 -18.35 23.53
C LEU A 18 -9.58 -17.09 22.81
N VAL A 19 -10.48 -16.34 23.43
CA VAL A 19 -10.98 -15.05 22.89
C VAL A 19 -9.84 -14.06 22.76
N GLY A 20 -8.96 -13.94 23.75
CA GLY A 20 -7.80 -13.07 23.71
C GLY A 20 -6.81 -13.44 22.60
N ILE A 21 -6.50 -14.75 22.45
CA ILE A 21 -5.64 -15.24 21.36
C ILE A 21 -6.26 -14.98 19.99
N SER A 22 -7.57 -15.24 19.83
CA SER A 22 -8.27 -14.98 18.58
C SER A 22 -8.28 -13.48 18.24
N GLY A 23 -8.52 -12.61 19.21
CA GLY A 23 -8.46 -11.16 19.04
C GLY A 23 -7.06 -10.68 18.63
N LEU A 24 -6.00 -11.21 19.26
CA LEU A 24 -4.63 -10.90 18.88
C LEU A 24 -4.27 -11.39 17.47
N MET A 25 -4.76 -12.59 17.08
CA MET A 25 -4.57 -13.09 15.72
C MET A 25 -5.25 -12.21 14.68
N ILE A 26 -6.51 -11.82 14.93
CA ILE A 26 -7.27 -10.92 14.05
C ILE A 26 -6.55 -9.57 13.94
N TYR A 27 -6.08 -9.02 15.07
CA TYR A 27 -5.33 -7.76 15.08
C TYR A 27 -4.03 -7.86 14.25
N ARG A 28 -3.24 -8.94 14.38
CA ARG A 28 -2.02 -9.14 13.59
C ARG A 28 -2.28 -9.35 12.09
N ILE A 29 -3.44 -9.89 11.72
CA ILE A 29 -3.86 -10.03 10.31
C ILE A 29 -4.26 -8.65 9.76
N ALA A 30 -5.00 -7.86 10.54
CA ALA A 30 -5.46 -6.53 10.14
C ALA A 30 -4.31 -5.50 10.09
N TYR A 31 -3.35 -5.62 11.01
CA TYR A 31 -2.18 -4.75 11.15
C TYR A 31 -0.91 -5.62 11.21
N PRO A 32 -0.45 -6.11 10.07
CA PRO A 32 0.81 -6.86 9.98
C PRO A 32 1.97 -5.94 10.41
N GLU A 33 3.05 -6.49 10.89
CA GLU A 33 4.25 -5.71 11.20
C GLU A 33 4.79 -5.01 9.95
N VAL A 34 5.25 -3.77 10.10
CA VAL A 34 5.93 -3.03 9.04
C VAL A 34 7.23 -3.76 8.74
N ILE A 35 7.37 -4.27 7.51
CA ILE A 35 8.60 -4.89 7.05
C ILE A 35 9.53 -3.78 6.59
N THR A 36 10.75 -3.75 7.14
CA THR A 36 11.83 -2.89 6.67
C THR A 36 12.91 -3.78 6.08
N SER A 37 13.29 -3.53 4.84
CA SER A 37 14.32 -4.26 4.09
C SER A 37 15.53 -3.35 3.90
N GLY A 38 16.75 -3.91 4.07
CA GLY A 38 18.01 -3.15 4.07
C GLY A 38 18.33 -2.54 5.44
N ASP A 39 19.60 -2.15 5.64
CA ASP A 39 20.13 -1.65 6.90
C ASP A 39 20.75 -0.25 6.77
N GLY A 40 20.59 0.41 5.61
CA GLY A 40 21.16 1.71 5.32
C GLY A 40 20.60 2.86 6.18
N GLU A 41 21.32 3.98 6.18
CA GLU A 41 20.90 5.17 6.91
C GLU A 41 19.73 5.88 6.24
N LYS A 42 19.70 5.93 4.90
CA LYS A 42 18.62 6.56 4.12
C LYS A 42 17.36 5.71 4.10
N LEU A 43 16.21 6.34 4.31
CA LEU A 43 14.94 5.67 4.42
C LEU A 43 14.00 6.02 3.27
N VAL A 44 13.51 4.99 2.59
CA VAL A 44 12.32 5.07 1.72
C VAL A 44 11.13 4.51 2.48
N ILE A 45 10.01 5.20 2.53
CA ILE A 45 8.74 4.64 2.98
C ILE A 45 7.80 4.44 1.78
N CYS A 46 7.23 3.24 1.68
CA CYS A 46 6.25 2.88 0.65
C CYS A 46 4.86 2.79 1.29
N VAL A 47 4.00 3.76 1.00
CA VAL A 47 2.64 3.88 1.51
C VAL A 47 1.66 3.47 0.42
N GLY A 48 0.71 2.59 0.72
CA GLY A 48 -0.24 2.13 -0.29
C GLY A 48 -1.19 1.03 0.18
N ASP A 49 -1.78 0.36 -0.80
CA ASP A 49 -2.77 -0.68 -0.61
C ASP A 49 -2.18 -2.12 -0.63
N SER A 50 -2.97 -3.09 -1.10
CA SER A 50 -2.57 -4.50 -1.20
C SER A 50 -1.39 -4.75 -2.15
N ILE A 51 -1.19 -3.91 -3.16
CA ILE A 51 -0.08 -4.03 -4.10
C ILE A 51 1.23 -3.65 -3.38
N THR A 52 1.22 -2.54 -2.65
CA THR A 52 2.36 -2.14 -1.79
C THR A 52 2.62 -3.17 -0.69
N TYR A 53 1.56 -3.70 -0.08
CA TYR A 53 1.67 -4.79 0.90
C TYR A 53 2.40 -6.02 0.35
N GLY A 54 2.22 -6.33 -0.94
CA GLY A 54 2.77 -7.52 -1.61
C GLY A 54 1.79 -8.71 -1.62
N GLN A 55 0.48 -8.46 -1.79
CA GLN A 55 -0.56 -9.50 -1.72
C GLN A 55 -0.36 -10.59 -2.77
N GLY A 56 0.11 -10.28 -4.00
CA GLY A 56 0.41 -11.26 -5.04
C GLY A 56 1.55 -12.23 -4.70
N VAL A 57 2.41 -11.84 -3.75
CA VAL A 57 3.55 -12.63 -3.23
C VAL A 57 3.51 -12.76 -1.71
N MET A 58 2.32 -12.88 -1.12
CA MET A 58 2.08 -12.80 0.32
C MET A 58 3.02 -13.66 1.18
N ARG A 59 3.41 -14.85 0.71
CA ARG A 59 4.27 -15.78 1.46
C ARG A 59 5.75 -15.40 1.47
N SER A 60 6.15 -14.55 0.55
CA SER A 60 7.53 -14.07 0.34
C SER A 60 7.58 -12.56 0.12
N ARG A 61 6.60 -11.83 0.67
CA ARG A 61 6.50 -10.38 0.48
C ARG A 61 7.69 -9.60 1.04
N ASP A 62 8.40 -10.19 1.99
CA ASP A 62 9.64 -9.70 2.59
C ASP A 62 10.88 -9.83 1.68
N THR A 63 10.75 -10.56 0.58
CA THR A 63 11.81 -10.76 -0.42
C THR A 63 11.37 -10.47 -1.84
N ASP A 64 10.12 -10.76 -2.18
CA ASP A 64 9.59 -10.70 -3.55
C ASP A 64 8.58 -9.55 -3.76
N GLY A 65 8.15 -8.84 -2.71
CA GLY A 65 7.36 -7.61 -2.82
C GLY A 65 8.21 -6.44 -3.34
N TYR A 66 7.62 -5.52 -4.11
CA TYR A 66 8.40 -4.43 -4.70
C TYR A 66 9.16 -3.57 -3.68
N PRO A 67 8.69 -3.33 -2.42
CA PRO A 67 9.48 -2.58 -1.45
C PRO A 67 10.77 -3.30 -1.04
N ALA A 68 10.73 -4.64 -0.87
CA ALA A 68 11.92 -5.42 -0.54
C ALA A 68 12.90 -5.51 -1.72
N LEU A 69 12.37 -5.68 -2.93
CA LEU A 69 13.18 -5.67 -4.16
C LEU A 69 13.80 -4.29 -4.40
N LEU A 70 13.08 -3.21 -4.11
CA LEU A 70 13.59 -1.84 -4.20
C LEU A 70 14.79 -1.63 -3.27
N ALA A 71 14.72 -2.09 -2.01
CA ALA A 71 15.84 -2.02 -1.08
C ALA A 71 17.10 -2.68 -1.66
N SER A 72 16.93 -3.87 -2.26
CA SER A 72 18.03 -4.60 -2.90
C SER A 72 18.62 -3.87 -4.10
N LEU A 73 17.80 -3.13 -4.85
CA LEU A 73 18.24 -2.37 -6.02
C LEU A 73 18.93 -1.05 -5.67
N MET A 74 18.51 -0.41 -4.57
CA MET A 74 19.08 0.86 -4.12
C MET A 74 20.42 0.70 -3.41
N GLY A 75 20.77 -0.50 -2.98
CA GLY A 75 22.07 -0.82 -2.36
C GLY A 75 22.15 -0.51 -0.86
N ASP A 76 23.35 -0.69 -0.30
CA ASP A 76 23.60 -0.78 1.15
C ASP A 76 23.34 0.52 1.94
N ASP A 77 23.31 1.67 1.27
CA ASP A 77 23.03 2.96 1.92
C ASP A 77 21.55 3.14 2.25
N TRP A 78 20.67 2.28 1.74
CA TRP A 78 19.23 2.44 1.82
C TRP A 78 18.53 1.33 2.59
N ARG A 79 17.44 1.70 3.24
CA ARG A 79 16.43 0.80 3.79
C ARG A 79 15.05 1.23 3.30
N VAL A 80 14.16 0.28 3.10
CA VAL A 80 12.81 0.51 2.59
C VAL A 80 11.79 -0.09 3.53
N ALA A 81 10.89 0.75 4.06
CA ALA A 81 9.81 0.35 4.97
C ALA A 81 8.48 0.25 4.23
N ASN A 82 7.79 -0.87 4.41
CA ASN A 82 6.54 -1.19 3.73
C ASN A 82 5.33 -0.88 4.61
N TYR A 83 4.67 0.24 4.35
CA TYR A 83 3.42 0.70 4.98
C TYR A 83 2.17 0.36 4.15
N GLY A 84 2.24 -0.66 3.31
CA GLY A 84 1.10 -1.15 2.53
C GLY A 84 0.07 -1.86 3.42
N LEU A 85 -1.21 -1.56 3.19
CA LEU A 85 -2.35 -2.21 3.84
C LEU A 85 -3.39 -2.65 2.80
N PRO A 86 -3.79 -3.93 2.76
CA PRO A 86 -4.77 -4.43 1.80
C PRO A 86 -6.12 -3.70 1.87
N ASN A 87 -6.75 -3.49 0.71
CA ASN A 87 -8.09 -2.88 0.54
C ASN A 87 -8.21 -1.38 0.89
N ARG A 88 -7.10 -0.67 1.14
CA ARG A 88 -7.17 0.74 1.53
C ARG A 88 -7.44 1.63 0.33
N THR A 89 -8.28 2.63 0.57
CA THR A 89 -8.61 3.70 -0.37
C THR A 89 -7.93 5.00 0.05
N LEU A 90 -7.73 5.89 -0.90
CA LEU A 90 -7.39 7.28 -0.61
C LEU A 90 -8.62 8.03 -0.15
N GLN A 91 -9.73 7.87 -0.92
CA GLN A 91 -10.98 8.58 -0.65
C GLN A 91 -11.55 8.23 0.73
N SER A 92 -11.88 9.26 1.49
CA SER A 92 -12.46 9.16 2.84
C SER A 92 -13.84 8.48 2.84
N THR A 93 -14.53 8.48 1.69
CA THR A 93 -15.81 7.81 1.47
C THR A 93 -15.68 6.36 1.03
N GLY A 94 -14.46 5.88 0.75
CA GLY A 94 -14.20 4.49 0.44
C GLY A 94 -14.42 3.55 1.64
N ASN A 95 -14.37 2.26 1.38
CA ASN A 95 -14.68 1.25 2.41
C ASN A 95 -13.69 1.27 3.59
N MET A 96 -12.42 1.58 3.33
CA MET A 96 -11.33 1.52 4.31
C MET A 96 -10.30 2.63 4.03
N PRO A 97 -10.58 3.89 4.35
CA PRO A 97 -9.68 5.01 4.09
C PRO A 97 -8.32 4.82 4.77
N TYR A 98 -7.23 4.99 4.01
CA TYR A 98 -5.87 4.85 4.56
C TYR A 98 -5.59 5.88 5.67
N THR A 99 -6.19 7.07 5.56
CA THR A 99 -6.05 8.14 6.55
C THR A 99 -6.68 7.83 7.91
N ALA A 100 -7.55 6.81 7.99
CA ALA A 100 -8.12 6.32 9.25
C ALA A 100 -7.25 5.26 9.93
N GLU A 101 -6.14 4.86 9.31
CA GLU A 101 -5.31 3.77 9.77
C GLU A 101 -4.12 4.25 10.62
N LYS A 102 -3.76 3.45 11.62
CA LYS A 102 -2.57 3.67 12.44
C LYS A 102 -1.29 3.82 11.60
N TYR A 103 -1.18 3.09 10.50
CA TYR A 103 -0.02 3.16 9.60
C TYR A 103 0.14 4.52 8.93
N TYR A 104 -0.96 5.24 8.69
CA TYR A 104 -0.90 6.62 8.23
C TYR A 104 -0.18 7.51 9.24
N GLU A 105 -0.63 7.46 10.51
CA GLU A 105 -0.02 8.25 11.59
C GLU A 105 1.45 7.85 11.81
N GLU A 106 1.74 6.54 11.85
CA GLU A 106 3.10 6.04 12.04
C GLU A 106 4.03 6.42 10.90
N SER A 107 3.57 6.37 9.64
CA SER A 107 4.39 6.73 8.48
C SER A 107 4.77 8.20 8.45
N LEU A 108 3.90 9.09 8.93
CA LEU A 108 4.18 10.53 9.03
C LEU A 108 5.22 10.90 10.11
N THR A 109 5.52 9.98 11.03
CA THR A 109 6.53 10.21 12.08
C THR A 109 7.91 9.66 11.73
N GLN A 110 8.07 9.09 10.54
CA GLN A 110 9.35 8.53 10.09
C GLN A 110 10.30 9.63 9.64
N ASP A 111 11.60 9.44 9.88
CA ASP A 111 12.66 10.30 9.32
C ASP A 111 13.03 9.78 7.92
N ALA A 112 12.12 10.00 6.96
CA ALA A 112 12.23 9.48 5.61
C ALA A 112 12.93 10.46 4.67
N ASP A 113 13.82 9.96 3.81
CA ASP A 113 14.43 10.71 2.70
C ASP A 113 13.51 10.73 1.47
N VAL A 114 12.78 9.63 1.28
CA VAL A 114 11.87 9.43 0.14
C VAL A 114 10.56 8.82 0.61
N VAL A 115 9.45 9.34 0.11
CA VAL A 115 8.11 8.80 0.31
C VAL A 115 7.52 8.42 -1.04
N ILE A 116 7.01 7.20 -1.14
CA ILE A 116 6.34 6.67 -2.32
C ILE A 116 4.89 6.39 -1.96
N LEU A 117 3.96 7.03 -2.67
CA LEU A 117 2.52 6.94 -2.41
C LEU A 117 1.83 6.22 -3.58
N MET A 118 1.12 5.13 -3.29
CA MET A 118 0.33 4.38 -4.27
C MET A 118 -1.01 3.96 -3.69
N LEU A 119 -2.01 4.81 -3.88
CA LEU A 119 -3.42 4.54 -3.60
C LEU A 119 -4.24 4.90 -4.83
N GLY A 120 -5.34 4.20 -5.06
CA GLY A 120 -6.20 4.43 -6.22
C GLY A 120 -6.78 3.16 -6.81
N SER A 121 -6.11 2.01 -6.71
CA SER A 121 -6.67 0.75 -7.22
C SER A 121 -8.03 0.45 -6.58
N ASN A 122 -8.15 0.56 -5.26
CA ASN A 122 -9.42 0.35 -4.56
C ASN A 122 -10.40 1.51 -4.74
N ASP A 123 -9.90 2.72 -4.98
CA ASP A 123 -10.71 3.91 -5.27
C ASP A 123 -11.40 3.80 -6.63
N SER A 124 -10.82 3.05 -7.57
CA SER A 124 -11.36 2.87 -8.92
C SER A 124 -12.64 2.02 -8.98
N LYS A 125 -13.16 1.54 -7.85
CA LYS A 125 -14.42 0.81 -7.80
C LYS A 125 -15.59 1.73 -8.16
N PRO A 126 -16.38 1.41 -9.20
CA PRO A 126 -17.48 2.28 -9.67
C PRO A 126 -18.48 2.68 -8.58
N ASP A 127 -18.69 1.81 -7.58
CA ASP A 127 -19.70 2.03 -6.51
C ASP A 127 -19.44 3.30 -5.68
N PHE A 128 -18.19 3.78 -5.58
CA PHE A 128 -17.88 4.97 -4.80
C PHE A 128 -16.79 5.88 -5.42
N TRP A 129 -16.45 5.66 -6.68
CA TRP A 129 -15.52 6.53 -7.39
C TRP A 129 -16.04 7.96 -7.53
N ASP A 130 -15.27 8.91 -7.04
CA ASP A 130 -15.51 10.35 -7.14
C ASP A 130 -14.20 11.05 -7.51
N ALA A 131 -14.11 11.50 -8.76
CA ALA A 131 -12.89 12.07 -9.32
C ALA A 131 -12.45 13.37 -8.66
N GLU A 132 -13.41 14.25 -8.32
CA GLU A 132 -13.13 15.56 -7.67
C GLU A 132 -12.61 15.34 -6.25
N ARG A 133 -13.30 14.50 -5.49
CA ARG A 133 -12.88 14.12 -4.14
C ARG A 133 -11.50 13.44 -4.14
N TYR A 134 -11.25 12.52 -5.06
CA TYR A 134 -9.96 11.84 -5.16
C TYR A 134 -8.83 12.85 -5.38
N GLU A 135 -9.01 13.80 -6.31
CA GLU A 135 -8.01 14.83 -6.62
C GLU A 135 -7.75 15.74 -5.39
N GLU A 136 -8.79 16.28 -4.76
CA GLU A 136 -8.67 17.12 -3.58
C GLU A 136 -8.01 16.41 -2.39
N GLU A 137 -8.48 15.20 -2.06
CA GLU A 137 -7.97 14.45 -0.92
C GLU A 137 -6.52 13.95 -1.18
N TYR A 138 -6.15 13.63 -2.43
CA TYR A 138 -4.78 13.22 -2.73
C TYR A 138 -3.79 14.39 -2.63
N ILE A 139 -4.16 15.57 -3.10
CA ILE A 139 -3.34 16.79 -2.91
C ILE A 139 -3.10 17.01 -1.42
N ALA A 140 -4.16 16.96 -0.61
CA ALA A 140 -4.05 17.11 0.84
C ALA A 140 -3.14 16.04 1.46
N PHE A 141 -3.28 14.78 1.03
CA PHE A 141 -2.48 13.64 1.48
C PHE A 141 -0.98 13.84 1.17
N ILE A 142 -0.63 14.24 -0.06
CA ILE A 142 0.74 14.54 -0.46
C ILE A 142 1.34 15.64 0.40
N ARG A 143 0.56 16.73 0.64
CA ARG A 143 1.03 17.85 1.45
C ARG A 143 1.38 17.45 2.88
N GLN A 144 0.68 16.46 3.47
CA GLN A 144 1.06 15.93 4.78
C GLN A 144 2.48 15.34 4.77
N TYR A 145 2.81 14.52 3.76
CA TYR A 145 4.15 13.94 3.63
C TYR A 145 5.21 14.99 3.27
N GLN A 146 4.90 15.94 2.41
CA GLN A 146 5.83 17.03 2.08
C GLN A 146 6.17 17.92 3.28
N ASN A 147 5.25 18.02 4.27
CA ASN A 147 5.42 18.81 5.48
C ASN A 147 6.02 18.00 6.65
N MET A 148 6.48 16.76 6.44
CA MET A 148 7.22 16.01 7.47
C MET A 148 8.50 16.79 7.88
N GLU A 149 8.97 16.57 9.11
CA GLU A 149 10.16 17.24 9.63
C GLU A 149 11.41 16.96 8.77
N SER A 150 11.50 15.74 8.22
CA SER A 150 12.57 15.33 7.30
C SER A 150 12.49 15.97 5.91
N GLN A 151 11.37 16.60 5.52
CA GLN A 151 11.13 17.16 4.20
C GLN A 151 11.50 16.21 3.03
N PRO A 152 10.91 15.01 2.99
CA PRO A 152 11.29 13.98 2.04
C PRO A 152 10.95 14.37 0.59
N MET A 153 11.66 13.76 -0.36
CA MET A 153 11.18 13.73 -1.73
C MET A 153 9.93 12.83 -1.82
N VAL A 154 8.84 13.37 -2.35
CA VAL A 154 7.57 12.63 -2.48
C VAL A 154 7.35 12.22 -3.93
N TYR A 155 7.06 10.94 -4.13
CA TYR A 155 6.64 10.37 -5.41
C TYR A 155 5.24 9.80 -5.29
N ILE A 156 4.43 10.01 -6.32
CA ILE A 156 3.12 9.38 -6.47
C ILE A 156 3.15 8.41 -7.64
N MET A 157 2.41 7.31 -7.52
CA MET A 157 2.37 6.30 -8.57
C MET A 157 0.98 6.19 -9.17
N VAL A 158 0.90 6.19 -10.50
CA VAL A 158 -0.30 5.68 -11.18
C VAL A 158 -0.37 4.19 -10.89
N PRO A 159 -1.52 3.68 -10.35
CA PRO A 159 -1.66 2.24 -10.10
C PRO A 159 -1.40 1.41 -11.35
N PRO A 160 -0.93 0.16 -11.21
CA PRO A 160 -0.76 -0.76 -12.33
C PRO A 160 -2.09 -1.06 -13.03
N ALA A 161 -2.01 -1.54 -14.27
CA ALA A 161 -3.17 -2.01 -15.04
C ALA A 161 -3.88 -3.19 -14.36
N ILE A 162 -5.18 -3.30 -14.59
CA ILE A 162 -6.06 -4.30 -13.98
C ILE A 162 -6.61 -5.23 -15.08
N PHE A 163 -6.49 -6.54 -14.87
CA PHE A 163 -6.84 -7.58 -15.84
C PHE A 163 -7.93 -8.53 -15.31
N LEU A 164 -8.92 -8.01 -14.57
CA LEU A 164 -10.05 -8.82 -14.09
C LEU A 164 -10.92 -9.25 -15.27
N GLU A 165 -11.23 -10.56 -15.38
CA GLU A 165 -11.96 -11.11 -16.53
C GLU A 165 -13.43 -10.66 -16.58
N THR A 166 -14.10 -10.62 -15.42
CA THR A 166 -15.53 -10.29 -15.31
C THR A 166 -15.79 -9.39 -14.10
N PRO A 167 -15.27 -8.14 -14.10
CA PRO A 167 -15.46 -7.25 -12.96
C PRO A 167 -16.92 -6.81 -12.81
N ASP A 168 -17.38 -6.67 -11.58
CA ASP A 168 -18.64 -6.00 -11.24
C ASP A 168 -18.38 -4.58 -10.68
N SER A 169 -19.43 -3.86 -10.27
CA SER A 169 -19.30 -2.48 -9.77
C SER A 169 -18.54 -2.38 -8.42
N GLY A 170 -18.43 -3.49 -7.72
CA GLY A 170 -17.67 -3.59 -6.47
C GLY A 170 -16.19 -3.95 -6.67
N ASP A 171 -15.76 -4.22 -7.91
CA ASP A 171 -14.38 -4.54 -8.24
C ASP A 171 -13.59 -3.33 -8.72
N CYS A 172 -12.26 -3.42 -8.67
CA CYS A 172 -11.38 -2.39 -9.20
C CYS A 172 -11.53 -2.29 -10.73
N SER A 173 -11.59 -1.07 -11.27
CA SER A 173 -11.86 -0.79 -12.68
C SER A 173 -10.63 -0.30 -13.43
N ASP A 174 -10.18 -1.07 -14.43
CA ASP A 174 -9.11 -0.66 -15.35
C ASP A 174 -9.47 0.61 -16.12
N GLU A 175 -10.75 0.73 -16.54
CA GLU A 175 -11.23 1.91 -17.27
C GLU A 175 -11.06 3.20 -16.43
N ILE A 176 -11.37 3.15 -15.12
CA ILE A 176 -11.21 4.30 -14.23
C ILE A 176 -9.73 4.58 -13.99
N VAL A 177 -8.89 3.55 -13.78
CA VAL A 177 -7.44 3.75 -13.59
C VAL A 177 -6.85 4.44 -14.81
N ARG A 178 -7.12 3.93 -16.01
CA ARG A 178 -6.58 4.48 -17.25
C ARG A 178 -7.19 5.84 -17.61
N GLY A 179 -8.52 5.93 -17.56
CA GLY A 179 -9.28 7.06 -18.11
C GLY A 179 -9.43 8.24 -17.17
N ALA A 180 -9.36 8.01 -15.86
CA ALA A 180 -9.54 9.05 -14.85
C ALA A 180 -8.33 9.22 -13.93
N LEU A 181 -7.88 8.16 -13.25
CA LEU A 181 -6.79 8.24 -12.27
C LEU A 181 -5.46 8.71 -12.88
N ALA A 182 -5.03 8.14 -14.00
CA ALA A 182 -3.76 8.51 -14.62
C ALA A 182 -3.69 9.99 -14.99
N PRO A 183 -4.68 10.61 -15.70
CA PRO A 183 -4.65 12.04 -15.98
C PRO A 183 -4.82 12.92 -14.73
N ILE A 184 -5.57 12.48 -13.70
CA ILE A 184 -5.68 13.20 -12.42
C ILE A 184 -4.30 13.24 -11.73
N LEU A 185 -3.62 12.10 -11.61
CA LEU A 185 -2.32 12.01 -10.95
C LEU A 185 -1.24 12.83 -11.67
N ALA A 186 -1.31 12.94 -13.00
CA ALA A 186 -0.43 13.84 -13.76
C ALA A 186 -0.63 15.30 -13.34
N ARG A 187 -1.89 15.79 -13.24
CA ARG A 187 -2.18 17.16 -12.77
C ARG A 187 -1.76 17.37 -11.32
N ILE A 188 -2.02 16.40 -10.45
CA ILE A 188 -1.59 16.45 -9.04
C ILE A 188 -0.07 16.57 -8.93
N SER A 189 0.68 15.81 -9.75
CA SER A 189 2.14 15.90 -9.81
C SER A 189 2.61 17.30 -10.18
N GLU A 190 2.02 17.91 -11.21
CA GLU A 190 2.32 19.29 -11.64
C GLU A 190 1.99 20.32 -10.53
N GLU A 191 0.84 20.18 -9.85
CA GLU A 191 0.41 21.11 -8.81
C GLU A 191 1.24 21.02 -7.53
N THR A 192 1.55 19.80 -7.12
CA THR A 192 2.22 19.53 -5.83
C THR A 192 3.75 19.54 -5.93
N GLY A 193 4.30 19.34 -7.14
CA GLY A 193 5.73 19.11 -7.37
C GLY A 193 6.19 17.70 -6.96
N ALA A 194 5.28 16.78 -6.61
CA ALA A 194 5.61 15.39 -6.37
C ALA A 194 6.05 14.70 -7.66
N GLY A 195 7.05 13.83 -7.60
CA GLY A 195 7.47 13.03 -8.75
C GLY A 195 6.37 12.05 -9.17
N LEU A 196 6.14 11.88 -10.48
CA LEU A 196 5.16 10.91 -11.01
C LEU A 196 5.86 9.67 -11.54
N ILE A 197 5.38 8.49 -11.13
CA ILE A 197 5.81 7.19 -11.64
C ILE A 197 4.59 6.51 -12.26
N ASP A 198 4.58 6.36 -13.56
CA ASP A 198 3.48 5.72 -14.28
C ASP A 198 3.71 4.20 -14.35
N LEU A 199 3.00 3.46 -13.45
CA LEU A 199 2.99 2.01 -13.46
C LEU A 199 1.93 1.44 -14.41
N TYR A 200 0.89 2.22 -14.73
CA TYR A 200 -0.09 1.77 -15.73
C TYR A 200 0.59 1.57 -17.09
N ALA A 201 1.32 2.58 -17.55
CA ALA A 201 2.07 2.48 -18.80
C ALA A 201 3.10 1.35 -18.80
N LEU A 202 3.71 1.05 -17.64
CA LEU A 202 4.66 -0.06 -17.50
C LEU A 202 3.98 -1.44 -17.65
N THR A 203 2.74 -1.58 -17.17
CA THR A 203 2.15 -2.91 -16.93
C THR A 203 1.00 -3.28 -17.86
N GLN A 204 0.43 -2.31 -18.62
CA GLN A 204 -0.77 -2.50 -19.43
C GLN A 204 -0.68 -3.58 -20.52
N GLU A 205 0.53 -3.97 -20.95
CA GLU A 205 0.75 -5.01 -21.96
C GLU A 205 1.26 -6.33 -21.33
N HIS A 206 1.22 -6.45 -19.99
CA HIS A 206 1.80 -7.56 -19.24
C HIS A 206 0.79 -8.29 -18.33
N PRO A 207 -0.31 -8.86 -18.87
CA PRO A 207 -1.26 -9.62 -18.05
C PRO A 207 -0.63 -10.84 -17.37
N GLU A 208 0.46 -11.38 -17.91
CA GLU A 208 1.21 -12.49 -17.32
C GLU A 208 1.91 -12.16 -16.00
N TRP A 209 2.03 -10.88 -15.67
CA TRP A 209 2.57 -10.46 -14.38
C TRP A 209 1.56 -10.51 -13.23
N TYR A 210 0.34 -11.00 -13.48
CA TYR A 210 -0.76 -11.03 -12.51
C TYR A 210 -1.37 -12.43 -12.42
N ALA A 211 -1.39 -13.02 -11.22
CA ALA A 211 -1.99 -14.33 -11.03
C ALA A 211 -3.52 -14.27 -10.90
N ASP A 212 -4.06 -13.17 -10.39
CA ASP A 212 -5.49 -12.93 -10.13
C ASP A 212 -6.06 -11.73 -10.91
N GLY A 213 -5.28 -11.18 -11.83
CA GLY A 213 -5.64 -10.02 -12.63
C GLY A 213 -5.51 -8.66 -11.91
N LEU A 214 -5.10 -8.64 -10.64
CA LEU A 214 -4.97 -7.41 -9.83
C LEU A 214 -3.63 -7.30 -9.11
N HIS A 215 -3.14 -8.38 -8.51
CA HIS A 215 -1.95 -8.36 -7.68
C HIS A 215 -0.73 -8.89 -8.43
N PRO A 216 0.36 -8.10 -8.52
CA PRO A 216 1.55 -8.50 -9.27
C PRO A 216 2.24 -9.73 -8.68
N THR A 217 2.65 -10.65 -9.58
CA THR A 217 3.57 -11.76 -9.29
C THR A 217 4.96 -11.22 -8.91
N LYS A 218 5.90 -12.12 -8.64
CA LYS A 218 7.29 -11.73 -8.40
C LYS A 218 7.88 -10.94 -9.57
N GLU A 219 7.63 -11.36 -10.80
CA GLU A 219 8.11 -10.70 -12.03
C GLU A 219 7.52 -9.29 -12.15
N GLY A 220 6.22 -9.12 -11.91
CA GLY A 220 5.57 -7.81 -11.89
C GLY A 220 6.13 -6.90 -10.79
N ASN A 221 6.32 -7.42 -9.57
CA ASN A 221 6.95 -6.68 -8.48
C ASN A 221 8.39 -6.27 -8.80
N GLN A 222 9.16 -7.11 -9.50
CA GLN A 222 10.52 -6.79 -9.92
C GLN A 222 10.54 -5.64 -10.95
N ALA A 223 9.66 -5.66 -11.94
CA ALA A 223 9.53 -4.57 -12.92
C ALA A 223 9.13 -3.25 -12.25
N ILE A 224 8.18 -3.29 -11.30
CA ILE A 224 7.76 -2.13 -10.50
C ILE A 224 8.94 -1.58 -9.69
N ALA A 225 9.68 -2.43 -8.97
CA ALA A 225 10.83 -2.01 -8.18
C ALA A 225 11.92 -1.35 -9.03
N GLN A 226 12.23 -1.90 -10.22
CA GLN A 226 13.18 -1.33 -11.17
C GLN A 226 12.74 0.05 -11.66
N LYS A 227 11.45 0.21 -12.01
CA LYS A 227 10.90 1.49 -12.44
C LYS A 227 11.00 2.56 -11.36
N ILE A 228 10.71 2.19 -10.11
CA ILE A 228 10.82 3.10 -8.95
C ILE A 228 12.28 3.47 -8.70
N CYS A 229 13.18 2.47 -8.67
CA CYS A 229 14.62 2.70 -8.46
C CYS A 229 15.17 3.71 -9.48
N SER A 230 14.91 3.51 -10.77
CA SER A 230 15.33 4.45 -11.82
C SER A 230 14.76 5.86 -11.60
N ALA A 231 13.50 5.99 -11.22
CA ALA A 231 12.88 7.28 -10.99
C ALA A 231 13.51 8.08 -9.83
N ILE A 232 14.05 7.37 -8.82
CA ILE A 232 14.69 7.98 -7.65
C ILE A 232 16.17 8.30 -7.93
N THR A 233 16.88 7.43 -8.67
CA THR A 233 18.34 7.51 -8.82
C THR A 233 18.82 8.28 -10.06
N ASP A 234 18.00 8.41 -11.10
CA ASP A 234 18.37 9.04 -12.39
C ASP A 234 18.17 10.58 -12.40
N LYS A 235 18.15 11.22 -11.22
CA LYS A 235 18.00 12.69 -11.06
C LYS A 235 19.32 13.43 -10.92
#